data_b81b5a662988acb49feb6e0fc9350081
#
_entry.id   b81b5a662988acb49feb6e0fc9350081
#
_cell.length_a   1.000
_cell.length_b   1.000
_cell.length_c   1.000
_cell.angle_alpha   90.00
_cell.angle_beta   90.00
_cell.angle_gamma   90.00
#
_symmetry.space_group_name_H-M   'P 1'
#
loop_
_entity.id
_entity.type
_entity.pdbx_description
1 polymer ?
#
loop_
_entity_poly.entity_id
_entity_poly.type
_entity_poly.pdbx_seq_one_letter_code
_entity_poly.pdbx_strand_id
1 'polypeptide(L)'
;MEPLFTPAFTTDDLFATLRDNAPWVNVQNAPRNECFMALDTSLTYSYGRAALDRTYTAAPMHPGVVALMARINAHCGTAYNVAVLNYYLDQRNHLGWHSDDSPEQDPTHPIAVVSFGAERELWVKAKDHKGPIPMEDRYLL
;
A
#
# COMPACT_ATOMS: atom_id res chain seq x y z
N MET A 1 -15.59 4.86 -9.46
CA MET A 1 -14.56 5.71 -8.81
C MET A 1 -13.46 5.89 -9.83
N GLU A 2 -13.25 7.07 -10.35
CA GLU A 2 -12.16 7.30 -11.31
C GLU A 2 -10.83 7.26 -10.57
N PRO A 3 -9.86 6.47 -11.01
CA PRO A 3 -8.52 6.51 -10.46
C PRO A 3 -7.90 7.86 -10.79
N LEU A 4 -7.46 8.58 -9.77
CA LEU A 4 -6.71 9.83 -9.92
C LEU A 4 -5.28 9.49 -10.34
N PHE A 5 -5.05 9.32 -11.63
CA PHE A 5 -3.70 9.25 -12.17
C PHE A 5 -3.09 10.64 -12.21
N THR A 6 -2.15 10.91 -11.35
CA THR A 6 -1.33 12.11 -11.44
C THR A 6 0.07 11.72 -11.95
N PRO A 7 0.39 11.96 -13.23
CA PRO A 7 1.64 11.51 -13.85
C PRO A 7 2.91 12.24 -13.40
N ALA A 8 2.90 13.02 -12.35
CA ALA A 8 3.94 14.01 -12.07
C ALA A 8 4.79 13.74 -10.83
N PHE A 9 5.03 12.49 -10.47
CA PHE A 9 6.01 12.18 -9.43
C PHE A 9 7.21 11.48 -10.06
N THR A 10 8.27 12.24 -10.37
CA THR A 10 9.58 11.65 -10.62
C THR A 10 10.09 11.07 -9.31
N THR A 11 10.03 9.76 -9.18
CA THR A 11 10.26 9.03 -7.93
C THR A 11 11.28 7.91 -8.09
N ASP A 12 12.04 7.93 -9.17
CA ASP A 12 13.04 6.89 -9.44
C ASP A 12 14.05 6.75 -8.30
N ASP A 13 14.53 7.89 -7.75
CA ASP A 13 15.42 7.89 -6.59
C ASP A 13 14.73 7.35 -5.34
N LEU A 14 13.44 7.66 -5.14
CA LEU A 14 12.69 7.16 -3.99
C LEU A 14 12.46 5.66 -4.09
N PHE A 15 12.15 5.14 -5.29
CA PHE A 15 12.02 3.70 -5.50
C PHE A 15 13.30 2.95 -5.12
N ALA A 16 14.44 3.36 -5.67
CA ALA A 16 15.73 2.74 -5.37
C ALA A 16 16.06 2.82 -3.88
N THR A 17 15.84 4.00 -3.28
CA THR A 17 16.11 4.23 -1.86
C THR A 17 15.25 3.33 -0.96
N LEU A 18 13.95 3.22 -1.22
CA LEU A 18 13.05 2.36 -0.44
C LEU A 18 13.39 0.88 -0.64
N ARG A 19 13.62 0.47 -1.89
CA ARG A 19 14.02 -0.91 -2.20
C ARG A 19 15.22 -1.36 -1.38
N ASP A 20 16.24 -0.50 -1.31
CA ASP A 20 17.54 -0.85 -0.75
C ASP A 20 17.65 -0.60 0.77
N ASN A 21 16.83 0.30 1.34
CA ASN A 21 17.00 0.76 2.71
C ASN A 21 15.75 0.64 3.60
N ALA A 22 14.55 0.38 3.08
CA ALA A 22 13.40 0.19 3.94
C ALA A 22 13.56 -1.08 4.80
N PRO A 23 13.08 -1.09 6.04
CA PRO A 23 13.19 -2.25 6.93
C PRO A 23 12.18 -3.33 6.52
N TRP A 24 12.41 -3.96 5.37
CA TRP A 24 11.56 -4.99 4.82
C TRP A 24 11.50 -6.23 5.70
N VAL A 25 10.32 -6.76 5.90
CA VAL A 25 10.06 -7.99 6.62
C VAL A 25 9.28 -8.97 5.72
N ASN A 26 9.74 -10.21 5.62
CA ASN A 26 8.96 -11.29 5.03
C ASN A 26 8.24 -12.06 6.13
N VAL A 27 6.96 -11.79 6.32
CA VAL A 27 6.17 -12.37 7.39
C VAL A 27 5.60 -13.73 6.94
N GLN A 28 5.93 -14.78 7.68
CA GLN A 28 5.38 -16.14 7.48
C GLN A 28 5.51 -16.64 6.02
N ASN A 29 6.63 -16.36 5.38
CA ASN A 29 6.86 -16.70 3.97
C ASN A 29 5.80 -16.13 3.00
N ALA A 30 5.26 -14.95 3.32
CA ALA A 30 4.35 -14.27 2.42
C ALA A 30 5.00 -14.07 1.04
N PRO A 31 4.22 -14.11 -0.05
CA PRO A 31 4.75 -13.93 -1.41
C PRO A 31 5.03 -12.43 -1.70
N ARG A 32 5.61 -11.73 -0.76
CA ARG A 32 6.08 -10.35 -0.82
C ARG A 32 6.84 -9.97 0.45
N ASN A 33 7.61 -8.91 0.40
CA ASN A 33 8.14 -8.25 1.59
C ASN A 33 7.26 -7.06 1.96
N GLU A 34 7.17 -6.77 3.24
CA GLU A 34 6.28 -5.74 3.77
C GLU A 34 7.04 -4.79 4.69
N CYS A 35 6.60 -3.54 4.76
CA CYS A 35 7.09 -2.57 5.72
C CYS A 35 5.93 -1.65 6.12
N PHE A 36 5.77 -1.40 7.41
CA PHE A 36 4.83 -0.43 7.94
C PHE A 36 5.60 0.79 8.45
N MET A 37 5.27 1.96 7.93
CA MET A 37 5.86 3.24 8.33
C MET A 37 4.77 4.17 8.85
N ALA A 38 5.07 4.97 9.87
CA ALA A 38 4.15 5.97 10.39
C ALA A 38 4.89 7.26 10.79
N LEU A 39 4.16 8.38 10.77
CA LEU A 39 4.65 9.65 11.33
C LEU A 39 4.80 9.55 12.85
N ASP A 40 3.89 8.83 13.50
CA ASP A 40 3.96 8.47 14.91
C ASP A 40 4.33 6.99 15.04
N THR A 41 5.54 6.71 15.47
CA THR A 41 6.07 5.33 15.60
C THR A 41 5.47 4.54 16.76
N SER A 42 4.65 5.15 17.61
CA SER A 42 3.85 4.41 18.60
C SER A 42 2.66 3.67 18.01
N LEU A 43 2.29 3.96 16.74
CA LEU A 43 1.21 3.31 16.06
C LEU A 43 1.57 1.88 15.70
N THR A 44 0.55 1.02 15.76
CA THR A 44 0.61 -0.36 15.28
C THR A 44 -0.46 -0.57 14.22
N TYR A 45 -0.24 -1.54 13.35
CA TYR A 45 -1.20 -1.94 12.34
C TYR A 45 -1.41 -3.45 12.40
N SER A 46 -2.66 -3.87 12.47
CA SER A 46 -3.01 -5.28 12.48
C SER A 46 -3.69 -5.67 11.17
N TYR A 47 -3.25 -6.77 10.59
CA TYR A 47 -3.76 -7.29 9.34
C TYR A 47 -3.97 -8.79 9.43
N GLY A 48 -5.11 -9.24 8.93
CA GLY A 48 -5.42 -10.66 8.85
C GLY A 48 -6.72 -11.03 9.58
N ARG A 49 -7.07 -12.32 9.50
CA ARG A 49 -8.15 -12.91 10.29
C ARG A 49 -7.56 -13.54 11.54
N ALA A 50 -8.36 -13.69 12.59
CA ALA A 50 -7.96 -14.12 13.94
C ALA A 50 -6.95 -15.30 14.04
N ALA A 51 -6.88 -16.18 13.06
CA ALA A 51 -5.90 -17.28 12.98
C ALA A 51 -4.55 -16.88 12.36
N LEU A 52 -4.44 -15.68 11.79
CA LEU A 52 -3.28 -15.18 11.05
C LEU A 52 -2.93 -13.74 11.46
N ASP A 53 -3.36 -13.31 12.64
CA ASP A 53 -3.15 -11.95 13.12
C ASP A 53 -1.68 -11.56 13.05
N ARG A 54 -1.42 -10.56 12.22
CA ARG A 54 -0.11 -9.95 12.06
C ARG A 54 -0.20 -8.55 12.61
N THR A 55 0.64 -8.25 13.58
CA THR A 55 0.77 -6.89 14.10
C THR A 55 2.13 -6.34 13.67
N TYR A 56 2.08 -5.20 13.01
CA TYR A 56 3.26 -4.48 12.55
C TYR A 56 3.54 -3.31 13.49
N THR A 57 4.78 -3.22 13.94
CA THR A 57 5.28 -2.02 14.62
C THR A 57 5.76 -1.02 13.57
N ALA A 58 5.40 0.23 13.74
CA ALA A 58 5.77 1.26 12.80
C ALA A 58 7.28 1.54 12.80
N ALA A 59 7.88 1.51 11.62
CA ALA A 59 9.17 2.14 11.39
C ALA A 59 8.98 3.67 11.21
N PRO A 60 10.01 4.48 11.51
CA PRO A 60 9.99 5.90 11.16
C PRO A 60 9.77 6.09 9.66
N MET A 61 8.89 7.03 9.33
CA MET A 61 8.58 7.28 7.93
C MET A 61 9.78 7.92 7.22
N HIS A 62 10.19 7.33 6.10
CA HIS A 62 11.27 7.86 5.27
C HIS A 62 10.92 9.27 4.76
N PRO A 63 11.86 10.26 4.77
CA PRO A 63 11.58 11.64 4.35
C PRO A 63 10.94 11.77 2.97
N GLY A 64 11.33 10.93 2.01
CA GLY A 64 10.73 10.90 0.67
C GLY A 64 9.27 10.43 0.70
N VAL A 65 8.92 9.50 1.58
CA VAL A 65 7.53 9.05 1.80
C VAL A 65 6.72 10.16 2.47
N VAL A 66 7.30 10.87 3.44
CA VAL A 66 6.67 12.05 4.08
C VAL A 66 6.33 13.11 3.03
N ALA A 67 7.28 13.45 2.17
CA ALA A 67 7.09 14.45 1.12
C ALA A 67 6.00 14.01 0.11
N LEU A 68 6.02 12.75 -0.30
CA LEU A 68 5.00 12.18 -1.19
C LEU A 68 3.61 12.19 -0.54
N MET A 69 3.53 11.75 0.71
CA MET A 69 2.29 11.74 1.48
C MET A 69 1.71 13.15 1.66
N ALA A 70 2.54 14.15 1.94
CA ALA A 70 2.10 15.54 2.05
C ALA A 70 1.48 16.05 0.74
N ARG A 71 2.05 15.69 -0.42
CA ARG A 71 1.49 16.04 -1.74
C ARG A 71 0.16 15.33 -2.00
N ILE A 72 0.05 14.05 -1.65
CA ILE A 72 -1.20 13.28 -1.78
C ILE A 72 -2.28 13.90 -0.88
N ASN A 73 -1.95 14.19 0.38
CA ASN A 73 -2.86 14.83 1.32
C ASN A 73 -3.37 16.18 0.79
N ALA A 74 -2.48 17.01 0.24
CA ALA A 74 -2.86 18.30 -0.33
C ALA A 74 -3.75 18.13 -1.58
N HIS A 75 -3.48 17.13 -2.42
CA HIS A 75 -4.24 16.89 -3.64
C HIS A 75 -5.62 16.29 -3.36
N CYS A 76 -5.70 15.34 -2.44
CA CYS A 76 -6.93 14.61 -2.13
C CYS A 76 -7.76 15.23 -0.99
N GLY A 77 -7.25 16.25 -0.30
CA GLY A 77 -7.91 16.81 0.89
C GLY A 77 -7.97 15.81 2.06
N THR A 78 -6.94 14.99 2.21
CA THR A 78 -6.84 13.93 3.21
C THR A 78 -5.78 14.24 4.27
N ALA A 79 -5.70 13.40 5.30
CA ALA A 79 -4.72 13.52 6.38
C ALA A 79 -4.03 12.17 6.64
N TYR A 80 -3.57 11.49 5.60
CA TYR A 80 -2.83 10.25 5.76
C TYR A 80 -1.61 10.45 6.64
N ASN A 81 -1.36 9.50 7.52
CA ASN A 81 -0.29 9.52 8.52
C ASN A 81 0.50 8.21 8.61
N VAL A 82 0.11 7.21 7.85
CA VAL A 82 0.75 5.89 7.78
C VAL A 82 0.95 5.46 6.33
N ALA A 83 1.93 4.58 6.10
CA ALA A 83 2.16 3.95 4.82
C ALA A 83 2.46 2.47 5.02
N VAL A 84 1.69 1.61 4.36
CA VAL A 84 1.98 0.17 4.25
C VAL A 84 2.64 -0.06 2.89
N LEU A 85 3.86 -0.56 2.92
CA LEU A 85 4.64 -0.81 1.72
C LEU A 85 4.67 -2.30 1.43
N ASN A 86 4.44 -2.67 0.18
CA ASN A 86 4.60 -4.03 -0.32
C ASN A 86 5.69 -4.05 -1.39
N TYR A 87 6.67 -4.92 -1.24
CA TYR A 87 7.73 -5.11 -2.21
C TYR A 87 7.63 -6.48 -2.86
N TYR A 88 7.43 -6.48 -4.15
CA TYR A 88 7.32 -7.66 -5.00
C TYR A 88 8.64 -7.85 -5.75
N LEU A 89 9.37 -8.92 -5.43
CA LEU A 89 10.69 -9.21 -5.98
C LEU A 89 10.62 -9.64 -7.45
N ASP A 90 9.58 -10.37 -7.81
CA ASP A 90 9.35 -10.86 -9.16
C ASP A 90 7.85 -11.06 -9.45
N GLN A 91 7.52 -11.54 -10.66
CA GLN A 91 6.14 -11.75 -11.10
C GLN A 91 5.37 -12.84 -10.32
N ARG A 92 6.04 -13.68 -9.53
CA ARG A 92 5.40 -14.70 -8.68
C ARG A 92 4.90 -14.11 -7.37
N ASN A 93 5.48 -13.00 -6.95
CA ASN A 93 5.06 -12.28 -5.76
C ASN A 93 3.72 -11.60 -6.00
N HIS A 94 2.85 -11.65 -5.02
CA HIS A 94 1.50 -11.12 -5.14
C HIS A 94 0.89 -10.78 -3.77
N LEU A 95 -0.22 -10.07 -3.82
CA LEU A 95 -1.12 -9.87 -2.70
C LEU A 95 -2.48 -10.46 -3.10
N GLY A 96 -2.99 -11.39 -2.30
CA GLY A 96 -4.28 -12.03 -2.55
C GLY A 96 -5.46 -11.08 -2.30
N TRP A 97 -6.66 -11.54 -2.67
CA TRP A 97 -7.89 -10.79 -2.41
C TRP A 97 -8.07 -10.46 -0.93
N HIS A 98 -8.26 -9.21 -0.64
CA HIS A 98 -8.45 -8.69 0.71
C HIS A 98 -9.32 -7.43 0.69
N SER A 99 -9.68 -6.94 1.85
CA SER A 99 -10.25 -5.61 2.05
C SER A 99 -9.38 -4.90 3.07
N ASP A 100 -9.06 -3.66 2.78
CA ASP A 100 -8.36 -2.77 3.72
C ASP A 100 -9.41 -2.12 4.62
N ASP A 101 -9.91 -2.90 5.58
CA ASP A 101 -11.00 -2.52 6.49
C ASP A 101 -10.63 -2.77 7.96
N SER A 102 -9.34 -2.61 8.28
CA SER A 102 -8.85 -2.72 9.67
C SER A 102 -9.49 -1.67 10.56
N PRO A 103 -9.75 -2.00 11.84
CA PRO A 103 -10.37 -1.07 12.79
C PRO A 103 -9.58 0.23 13.03
N GLU A 104 -8.27 0.19 12.78
CA GLU A 104 -7.37 1.34 12.92
C GLU A 104 -7.49 2.36 11.78
N GLN A 105 -8.13 1.98 10.68
CA GLN A 105 -8.31 2.85 9.52
C GLN A 105 -9.55 3.73 9.67
N ASP A 106 -9.44 4.97 9.20
CA ASP A 106 -10.58 5.86 9.08
C ASP A 106 -11.39 5.51 7.83
N PRO A 107 -12.61 4.93 7.98
CA PRO A 107 -13.40 4.51 6.83
C PRO A 107 -14.00 5.67 6.02
N THR A 108 -13.87 6.90 6.49
CA THR A 108 -14.38 8.10 5.80
C THR A 108 -13.43 8.61 4.72
N HIS A 109 -12.18 8.11 4.72
CA HIS A 109 -11.16 8.49 3.75
C HIS A 109 -10.89 7.36 2.77
N PRO A 110 -10.65 7.65 1.49
CA PRO A 110 -10.21 6.65 0.51
C PRO A 110 -8.79 6.18 0.84
N ILE A 111 -8.44 4.99 0.34
CA ILE A 111 -7.07 4.50 0.40
C ILE A 111 -6.32 4.98 -0.85
N ALA A 112 -5.15 5.58 -0.65
CA ALA A 112 -4.26 5.95 -1.74
C ALA A 112 -3.29 4.80 -2.04
N VAL A 113 -3.20 4.41 -3.30
CA VAL A 113 -2.22 3.42 -3.76
C VAL A 113 -1.22 4.13 -4.66
N VAL A 114 0.06 3.99 -4.34
CA VAL A 114 1.17 4.52 -5.15
C VAL A 114 2.04 3.36 -5.61
N SER A 115 2.29 3.30 -6.90
CA SER A 115 3.08 2.24 -7.52
C SER A 115 4.44 2.79 -7.99
N PHE A 116 5.48 1.96 -7.88
CA PHE A 116 6.83 2.24 -8.36
C PHE A 116 7.39 1.04 -9.11
N GLY A 117 8.21 1.30 -10.11
CA GLY A 117 8.94 0.28 -10.86
C GLY A 117 8.11 -0.33 -11.98
N ALA A 118 8.10 -1.65 -12.07
CA ALA A 118 7.41 -2.34 -13.16
C ALA A 118 5.89 -2.21 -13.05
N GLU A 119 5.25 -1.99 -14.18
CA GLU A 119 3.78 -1.93 -14.28
C GLU A 119 3.15 -3.28 -13.88
N ARG A 120 2.10 -3.22 -13.07
CA ARG A 120 1.33 -4.39 -12.64
C ARG A 120 -0.15 -4.06 -12.55
N GLU A 121 -0.97 -5.08 -12.78
CA GLU A 121 -2.42 -4.95 -12.63
C GLU A 121 -2.84 -4.98 -11.16
N LEU A 122 -3.67 -4.03 -10.79
CA LEU A 122 -4.48 -4.04 -9.57
C LEU A 122 -5.92 -4.36 -9.96
N TRP A 123 -6.47 -5.41 -9.40
CA TRP A 123 -7.85 -5.82 -9.66
C TRP A 123 -8.74 -5.47 -8.48
N VAL A 124 -9.89 -4.90 -8.75
CA VAL A 124 -10.88 -4.48 -7.75
C VAL A 124 -12.19 -5.20 -7.98
N LYS A 125 -12.87 -5.59 -6.93
CA LYS A 125 -14.21 -6.16 -7.02
C LYS A 125 -15.05 -5.86 -5.78
N ALA A 126 -16.36 -5.86 -5.92
CA ALA A 126 -17.27 -5.89 -4.78
C ALA A 126 -17.09 -7.19 -3.96
N LYS A 127 -17.31 -7.13 -2.64
CA LYS A 127 -17.12 -8.28 -1.75
C LYS A 127 -18.00 -9.49 -2.11
N ASP A 128 -19.16 -9.25 -2.68
CA ASP A 128 -20.14 -10.26 -3.10
C ASP A 128 -19.99 -10.67 -4.57
N HIS A 129 -19.07 -10.07 -5.31
CA HIS A 129 -18.84 -10.37 -6.72
C HIS A 129 -18.41 -11.83 -6.90
N LYS A 130 -19.07 -12.51 -7.84
CA LYS A 130 -18.76 -13.87 -8.26
C LYS A 130 -18.51 -13.89 -9.77
N GLY A 131 -17.50 -14.63 -10.19
CA GLY A 131 -17.14 -14.76 -11.59
C GLY A 131 -15.86 -14.02 -12.02
N PRO A 132 -15.60 -13.92 -13.32
CA PRO A 132 -14.45 -13.22 -13.85
C PRO A 132 -14.49 -11.73 -13.51
N ILE A 133 -13.32 -11.13 -13.29
CA ILE A 133 -13.19 -9.68 -13.05
C ILE A 133 -13.28 -8.97 -14.40
N PRO A 134 -14.22 -8.03 -14.58
CA PRO A 134 -14.31 -7.22 -15.78
C PRO A 134 -13.02 -6.43 -16.06
N MET A 135 -12.78 -6.09 -17.30
CA MET A 135 -11.57 -5.33 -17.70
C MET A 135 -11.56 -3.93 -17.10
N GLU A 136 -12.72 -3.31 -16.93
CA GLU A 136 -12.90 -2.00 -16.31
C GLU A 136 -12.53 -1.96 -14.81
N ASP A 137 -12.46 -3.13 -14.17
CA ASP A 137 -12.07 -3.27 -12.76
C ASP A 137 -10.60 -3.73 -12.60
N ARG A 138 -9.82 -3.67 -13.69
CA ARG A 138 -8.39 -3.96 -13.73
C ARG A 138 -7.62 -2.69 -14.07
N TYR A 139 -6.81 -2.25 -13.15
CA TYR A 139 -6.03 -1.02 -13.27
C TYR A 139 -4.56 -1.36 -13.44
N LEU A 140 -3.94 -0.83 -14.48
CA LEU A 140 -2.49 -0.93 -14.65
C LEU A 140 -1.82 0.19 -13.85
N LEU A 141 -1.01 -0.18 -12.86
CA LEU A 141 -0.31 0.73 -11.97
C LEU A 141 1.19 0.75 -12.26
#